data_419f4878758bfd34c0aaf3e28c2c8f42
#
_entry.id   419f4878758bfd34c0aaf3e28c2c8f42
#
_cell.length_a   1.000
_cell.length_b   1.000
_cell.length_c   1.000
_cell.angle_alpha   90.00
_cell.angle_beta   90.00
_cell.angle_gamma   90.00
#
_symmetry.space_group_name_H-M   'P 1'
#
loop_
_entity.id
_entity.type
_entity.pdbx_description
1 polymer ?
#
loop_
_entity_poly.entity_id
_entity_poly.type
_entity_poly.pdbx_seq_one_letter_code
_entity_poly.pdbx_strand_id
1 'polypeptide(L)'
;MAESRKMKTEKGLALVPGANPLADGCNFAVEVPEDSRASLILYKKRSAKPYVEIPFTEENRTGNVYAMYIPDFNLKEYEYNFLINGKVYTDPCAYRILGRERFGAEVSTNPHKVRGGFLKKEAFDWENDKNPAIPYHEMILYKLHVRGYTKANRTITGTKGTFQALEEMIPYWKELGINTIELMPAYEFMESGTCKNSEFEKMVSEKHTQGRVNFWGYMYGYYFAPKRSYCATDDPEKEFKTFIKKLHQAGIACIMEMYFPRECNPVTALRALQFWKLYYHVDGFHVLGEGVSAKLLMHDGVLSDTRLMFHDFDESQIRKKKKPEDKCIAQYNPGFLQDMRRFLKSDEDMVSAAAYHIRRNPNTYAVINYMACQDGFTMNDMVTYNYRHNEANQENNHDGSSYNYSWNCGVEGPSRRLQIRQMRERQIRNAFLMVLLSQGVPMIYGGDEFGNSQNGNNNAYCQDNQVGWIDWKALKKNESLFQFVKNAIAFRKEHPILHVPGEMYGVDYQTRGLPDVSLHGERAWYMNSENTSRLLGIMYCGAYAHRADGSEDASIYVAYNFHWEDRIFALPNLAGYRKWKKVIDTSAVKENGFLEQEQETYSKKLKVTPRTIVVLMAVEEEKKDASVAAL
;
A
#
# COMPACT_ATOMS: atom_id res chain seq x y z
N MET A 1 49.08 27.70 -0.02
CA MET A 1 48.51 27.11 1.18
C MET A 1 47.44 28.08 1.68
N ALA A 2 46.18 27.76 1.48
CA ALA A 2 45.09 28.62 1.96
C ALA A 2 45.03 28.44 3.49
N GLU A 3 45.10 29.54 4.24
CA GLU A 3 44.86 29.56 5.68
C GLU A 3 43.52 28.82 5.97
N SER A 4 43.60 27.69 6.67
CA SER A 4 42.42 26.99 7.15
C SER A 4 41.74 27.91 8.17
N ARG A 5 40.66 28.58 7.78
CA ARG A 5 39.77 29.22 8.76
C ARG A 5 39.32 28.14 9.74
N LYS A 6 39.93 28.09 10.90
CA LYS A 6 39.53 27.18 11.99
C LYS A 6 38.10 27.55 12.39
N MET A 7 37.15 26.73 12.08
CA MET A 7 35.81 26.82 12.66
C MET A 7 35.93 26.54 14.16
N LYS A 8 35.28 27.35 14.99
CA LYS A 8 35.16 27.07 16.41
C LYS A 8 34.33 25.81 16.59
N THR A 9 34.82 24.87 17.37
CA THR A 9 34.12 23.61 17.67
C THR A 9 34.03 23.42 19.17
N GLU A 10 32.96 22.84 19.63
CA GLU A 10 32.70 22.50 21.01
C GLU A 10 32.24 21.03 21.11
N LYS A 11 32.23 20.46 22.31
CA LYS A 11 31.70 19.11 22.52
C LYS A 11 30.22 19.11 22.18
N GLY A 12 29.80 18.18 21.34
CA GLY A 12 28.40 18.01 20.91
C GLY A 12 27.61 17.04 21.77
N LEU A 13 26.34 16.87 21.42
CA LEU A 13 25.42 15.93 22.04
C LEU A 13 25.37 14.63 21.21
N ALA A 14 25.71 13.50 21.84
CA ALA A 14 25.77 12.19 21.21
C ALA A 14 24.40 11.50 21.07
N LEU A 15 23.31 12.07 21.64
CA LEU A 15 22.01 11.43 21.72
C LEU A 15 21.29 11.32 20.37
N VAL A 16 21.54 12.24 19.45
CA VAL A 16 20.83 12.35 18.19
C VAL A 16 21.81 12.28 17.03
N PRO A 17 21.99 11.12 16.37
CA PRO A 17 22.81 10.99 15.18
C PRO A 17 22.37 11.94 14.05
N GLY A 18 23.34 12.30 13.20
CA GLY A 18 23.13 13.20 12.07
C GLY A 18 23.53 14.64 12.35
N ALA A 19 23.21 15.52 11.42
CA ALA A 19 23.41 16.96 11.54
C ALA A 19 22.12 17.63 12.01
N ASN A 20 22.11 18.03 13.27
CA ASN A 20 20.93 18.56 13.95
C ASN A 20 21.07 20.09 14.15
N PRO A 21 20.31 20.92 13.43
CA PRO A 21 20.30 22.36 13.62
C PRO A 21 19.81 22.74 15.02
N LEU A 22 20.50 23.63 15.68
CA LEU A 22 20.13 24.28 16.94
C LEU A 22 19.90 25.79 16.70
N ALA A 23 19.46 26.50 17.73
CA ALA A 23 19.11 27.92 17.59
C ALA A 23 20.30 28.73 17.06
N ASP A 24 21.50 28.49 17.55
CA ASP A 24 22.71 29.24 17.33
C ASP A 24 23.85 28.42 16.69
N GLY A 25 23.56 27.26 16.08
CA GLY A 25 24.60 26.45 15.46
C GLY A 25 24.07 25.12 14.90
N CYS A 26 24.96 24.13 14.81
CA CYS A 26 24.64 22.80 14.38
C CYS A 26 25.41 21.74 15.16
N ASN A 27 24.71 20.71 15.63
CA ASN A 27 25.30 19.54 16.26
C ASN A 27 25.47 18.43 15.24
N PHE A 28 26.68 17.90 15.10
CA PHE A 28 27.02 16.78 14.22
C PHE A 28 27.35 15.57 15.06
N ALA A 29 26.61 14.47 14.91
CA ALA A 29 26.89 13.25 15.63
C ALA A 29 26.89 12.06 14.67
N VAL A 30 27.87 11.17 14.79
CA VAL A 30 28.03 9.99 13.95
C VAL A 30 28.43 8.78 14.78
N GLU A 31 27.70 7.69 14.59
CA GLU A 31 28.09 6.38 15.14
C GLU A 31 29.13 5.73 14.24
N VAL A 32 30.17 5.19 14.84
CA VAL A 32 31.31 4.58 14.13
C VAL A 32 31.61 3.20 14.70
N PRO A 33 32.23 2.30 13.92
CA PRO A 33 32.77 1.05 14.46
C PRO A 33 33.79 1.31 15.57
N GLU A 34 33.96 0.32 16.43
CA GLU A 34 35.00 0.35 17.49
C GLU A 34 36.37 0.69 16.90
N ASP A 35 37.20 1.43 17.65
CA ASP A 35 38.55 1.89 17.25
C ASP A 35 38.61 2.74 15.95
N SER A 36 37.50 3.29 15.50
CA SER A 36 37.48 4.15 14.32
C SER A 36 37.82 5.60 14.65
N ARG A 37 38.43 6.28 13.68
CA ARG A 37 38.62 7.74 13.67
C ARG A 37 37.61 8.35 12.70
N ALA A 38 37.10 9.53 13.07
CA ALA A 38 36.15 10.23 12.24
C ALA A 38 36.52 11.71 12.07
N SER A 39 36.11 12.30 10.94
CA SER A 39 36.17 13.73 10.67
C SER A 39 34.83 14.16 10.04
N LEU A 40 34.46 15.42 10.24
CA LEU A 40 33.38 16.07 9.51
C LEU A 40 33.99 16.73 8.27
N ILE A 41 33.42 16.42 7.10
CA ILE A 41 33.76 17.09 5.83
C ILE A 41 32.64 18.07 5.49
N LEU A 42 32.98 19.32 5.31
CA LEU A 42 32.05 20.34 4.83
C LEU A 42 32.37 20.72 3.37
N TYR A 43 31.32 20.96 2.63
CA TYR A 43 31.40 21.43 1.25
C TYR A 43 30.65 22.75 1.12
N LYS A 44 31.19 23.69 0.37
CA LYS A 44 30.40 24.84 -0.08
C LYS A 44 29.42 24.39 -1.16
N LYS A 45 28.19 24.89 -1.11
CA LYS A 45 27.19 24.59 -2.14
C LYS A 45 27.75 24.81 -3.54
N ARG A 46 27.43 23.88 -4.44
CA ARG A 46 27.90 23.86 -5.85
C ARG A 46 29.41 23.63 -6.02
N SER A 47 30.19 23.43 -4.96
CA SER A 47 31.61 23.08 -5.08
C SER A 47 31.78 21.59 -5.32
N ALA A 48 32.66 21.19 -6.24
CA ALA A 48 33.00 19.78 -6.44
C ALA A 48 33.97 19.21 -5.43
N LYS A 49 34.65 20.06 -4.64
CA LYS A 49 35.72 19.69 -3.70
C LYS A 49 35.35 20.01 -2.26
N PRO A 50 35.85 19.25 -1.29
CA PRO A 50 35.77 19.61 0.12
C PRO A 50 36.28 21.04 0.39
N TYR A 51 35.56 21.74 1.26
CA TYR A 51 35.94 23.06 1.73
C TYR A 51 36.84 22.98 2.95
N VAL A 52 36.46 22.16 3.92
CA VAL A 52 37.22 21.91 5.14
C VAL A 52 36.93 20.53 5.68
N GLU A 53 37.94 19.90 6.26
CA GLU A 53 37.83 18.69 7.07
C GLU A 53 38.13 19.05 8.53
N ILE A 54 37.24 18.65 9.43
CA ILE A 54 37.32 18.93 10.86
C ILE A 54 37.38 17.59 11.60
N PRO A 55 38.54 17.21 12.17
CA PRO A 55 38.66 15.94 12.87
C PRO A 55 37.87 15.96 14.18
N PHE A 56 37.21 14.88 14.52
CA PHE A 56 36.72 14.64 15.88
C PHE A 56 37.90 14.24 16.78
N THR A 57 37.91 14.76 18.00
CA THR A 57 38.88 14.42 19.02
C THR A 57 38.28 13.40 20.00
N GLU A 58 39.12 12.81 20.86
CA GLU A 58 38.62 11.91 21.91
C GLU A 58 37.65 12.61 22.90
N GLU A 59 37.76 13.91 23.08
CA GLU A 59 36.81 14.69 23.88
C GLU A 59 35.41 14.74 23.29
N ASN A 60 35.31 14.56 21.97
CA ASN A 60 34.03 14.49 21.25
C ASN A 60 33.38 13.08 21.32
N ARG A 61 34.08 12.08 21.85
CA ARG A 61 33.63 10.67 21.84
C ARG A 61 32.83 10.33 23.10
N THR A 62 31.78 9.56 22.88
CA THR A 62 30.95 8.91 23.91
C THR A 62 30.57 7.52 23.43
N GLY A 63 31.17 6.48 23.99
CA GLY A 63 31.03 5.12 23.44
C GLY A 63 31.53 5.06 21.98
N ASN A 64 30.70 4.61 21.07
CA ASN A 64 30.99 4.56 19.63
C ASN A 64 30.42 5.75 18.85
N VAL A 65 30.03 6.84 19.53
CA VAL A 65 29.50 8.05 18.90
C VAL A 65 30.46 9.21 19.06
N TYR A 66 30.84 9.82 17.94
CA TYR A 66 31.48 11.12 17.94
C TYR A 66 30.44 12.22 17.80
N ALA A 67 30.50 13.28 18.63
CA ALA A 67 29.60 14.42 18.57
C ALA A 67 30.33 15.75 18.73
N MET A 68 30.09 16.68 17.79
CA MET A 68 30.69 17.99 17.72
C MET A 68 29.62 19.05 17.52
N TYR A 69 29.67 20.13 18.26
CA TYR A 69 28.85 21.31 18.05
C TYR A 69 29.68 22.41 17.38
N ILE A 70 29.10 23.02 16.35
CA ILE A 70 29.69 24.18 15.64
C ILE A 70 28.75 25.37 15.85
N PRO A 71 29.15 26.36 16.68
CA PRO A 71 28.41 27.60 16.90
C PRO A 71 28.38 28.45 15.62
N ASP A 72 27.38 29.32 15.49
CA ASP A 72 27.19 30.28 14.39
C ASP A 72 27.23 29.60 12.99
N PHE A 73 26.82 28.34 12.91
CA PHE A 73 26.90 27.56 11.68
C PHE A 73 25.79 27.93 10.67
N ASN A 74 26.22 28.39 9.47
CA ASN A 74 25.29 28.75 8.41
C ASN A 74 24.89 27.56 7.56
N LEU A 75 23.76 26.92 7.87
CA LEU A 75 23.19 25.79 7.15
C LEU A 75 22.93 26.05 5.65
N LYS A 76 22.76 27.31 5.25
CA LYS A 76 22.50 27.69 3.86
C LYS A 76 23.74 27.65 2.96
N GLU A 77 24.94 27.68 3.55
CA GLU A 77 26.20 27.72 2.80
C GLU A 77 26.80 26.35 2.54
N TYR A 78 26.51 25.38 3.40
CA TYR A 78 27.23 24.11 3.43
C TYR A 78 26.37 22.90 3.10
N GLU A 79 27.06 21.84 2.72
CA GLU A 79 26.68 20.44 2.62
C GLU A 79 27.73 19.64 3.38
N TYR A 80 27.46 18.40 3.77
CA TYR A 80 28.40 17.65 4.59
C TYR A 80 28.46 16.16 4.26
N ASN A 81 29.52 15.51 4.66
CA ASN A 81 29.70 14.08 4.84
C ASN A 81 30.56 13.83 6.07
N PHE A 82 30.66 12.58 6.48
CA PHE A 82 31.67 12.14 7.44
C PHE A 82 32.81 11.43 6.71
N LEU A 83 34.01 11.49 7.28
CA LEU A 83 35.17 10.68 6.91
C LEU A 83 35.40 9.70 8.04
N ILE A 84 35.29 8.39 7.79
CA ILE A 84 35.50 7.34 8.79
C ILE A 84 36.64 6.46 8.29
N ASN A 85 37.74 6.36 9.05
CA ASN A 85 38.93 5.60 8.66
C ASN A 85 39.41 5.90 7.24
N GLY A 86 39.39 7.19 6.83
CA GLY A 86 39.85 7.64 5.51
C GLY A 86 38.87 7.40 4.37
N LYS A 87 37.65 6.88 4.62
CA LYS A 87 36.60 6.71 3.62
C LYS A 87 35.48 7.73 3.84
N VAL A 88 35.01 8.33 2.74
CA VAL A 88 33.87 9.27 2.76
C VAL A 88 32.58 8.48 2.99
N TYR A 89 31.80 8.95 3.94
CA TYR A 89 30.55 8.33 4.37
C TYR A 89 29.41 9.36 4.35
N THR A 90 28.39 9.10 3.55
CA THR A 90 27.18 9.92 3.55
C THR A 90 26.31 9.55 4.75
N ASP A 91 25.89 10.53 5.51
CA ASP A 91 25.15 10.35 6.74
C ASP A 91 23.77 9.70 6.48
N PRO A 92 23.48 8.51 7.02
CA PRO A 92 22.17 7.87 6.88
C PRO A 92 21.05 8.61 7.61
N CYS A 93 21.38 9.51 8.53
CA CYS A 93 20.44 10.37 9.25
C CYS A 93 20.29 11.76 8.62
N ALA A 94 20.87 11.99 7.44
CA ALA A 94 20.73 13.27 6.74
C ALA A 94 19.28 13.53 6.30
N TYR A 95 18.81 14.74 6.52
CA TYR A 95 17.44 15.16 6.15
C TYR A 95 17.26 15.45 4.65
N ARG A 96 18.35 15.60 3.93
CA ARG A 96 18.39 15.76 2.46
C ARG A 96 19.59 15.01 1.93
N ILE A 97 19.41 14.37 0.77
CA ILE A 97 20.51 13.74 0.03
C ILE A 97 20.66 14.47 -1.31
N LEU A 98 21.86 14.89 -1.61
CA LEU A 98 22.22 15.60 -2.84
C LEU A 98 23.09 14.70 -3.72
N GLY A 99 23.09 14.94 -5.02
CA GLY A 99 23.87 14.18 -5.99
C GLY A 99 23.17 12.91 -6.51
N ARG A 100 21.86 12.74 -6.21
CA ARG A 100 20.99 11.62 -6.65
C ARG A 100 19.73 12.10 -7.38
N GLU A 101 19.88 13.15 -8.20
CA GLU A 101 18.74 13.78 -8.88
C GLU A 101 18.12 12.89 -9.98
N ARG A 102 18.91 11.98 -10.53
CA ARG A 102 18.49 11.14 -11.66
C ARG A 102 18.37 9.68 -11.23
N PHE A 103 17.17 9.12 -11.35
CA PHE A 103 16.88 7.71 -11.04
C PHE A 103 17.68 6.78 -11.96
N GLY A 104 18.27 5.72 -11.37
CA GLY A 104 19.04 4.70 -12.09
C GLY A 104 20.36 5.21 -12.70
N ALA A 105 20.83 6.40 -12.28
CA ALA A 105 22.12 6.89 -12.73
C ALA A 105 23.26 5.99 -12.25
N GLU A 106 24.29 5.83 -13.09
CA GLU A 106 25.51 5.13 -12.70
C GLU A 106 26.13 5.72 -11.44
N VAL A 107 26.66 4.86 -10.58
CA VAL A 107 27.32 5.28 -9.37
C VAL A 107 28.60 6.05 -9.74
N SER A 108 28.69 7.26 -9.22
CA SER A 108 29.87 8.09 -9.45
C SER A 108 31.08 7.49 -8.73
N THR A 109 32.21 7.44 -9.41
CA THR A 109 33.52 7.11 -8.80
C THR A 109 34.02 8.19 -7.84
N ASN A 110 33.45 9.39 -7.90
CA ASN A 110 33.77 10.47 -6.95
C ASN A 110 33.00 10.29 -5.65
N PRO A 111 33.65 9.95 -4.53
CA PRO A 111 33.00 9.72 -3.24
C PRO A 111 32.40 11.00 -2.64
N HIS A 112 32.79 12.17 -3.14
CA HIS A 112 32.30 13.48 -2.68
C HIS A 112 31.06 13.96 -3.46
N LYS A 113 30.50 13.17 -4.38
CA LYS A 113 29.33 13.57 -5.19
C LYS A 113 28.05 13.51 -4.38
N VAL A 114 27.84 12.43 -3.61
CA VAL A 114 26.65 12.27 -2.76
C VAL A 114 26.94 12.90 -1.41
N ARG A 115 26.01 13.73 -0.93
CA ARG A 115 26.21 14.51 0.29
C ARG A 115 24.96 14.61 1.11
N GLY A 116 25.14 14.70 2.42
CA GLY A 116 24.08 15.07 3.35
C GLY A 116 23.79 16.59 3.29
N GLY A 117 22.54 16.93 3.45
CA GLY A 117 22.06 18.29 3.61
C GLY A 117 21.22 18.44 4.87
N PHE A 118 20.97 19.68 5.21
CA PHE A 118 20.31 20.06 6.45
C PHE A 118 18.81 20.25 6.27
N LEU A 119 18.09 20.12 7.38
CA LEU A 119 16.70 20.54 7.49
C LEU A 119 16.62 22.07 7.30
N LYS A 120 15.61 22.52 6.57
CA LYS A 120 15.39 23.96 6.41
C LYS A 120 14.84 24.57 7.70
N LYS A 121 15.32 25.76 8.04
CA LYS A 121 14.79 26.54 9.17
C LYS A 121 13.45 27.23 8.83
N GLU A 122 13.20 27.49 7.55
CA GLU A 122 11.96 28.13 7.12
C GLU A 122 10.77 27.17 7.34
N ALA A 123 9.74 27.65 8.04
CA ALA A 123 8.53 26.88 8.23
C ALA A 123 7.81 26.70 6.88
N PHE A 124 7.29 25.49 6.63
CA PHE A 124 6.38 25.25 5.53
C PHE A 124 4.98 25.72 5.94
N ASP A 125 4.32 26.44 5.06
CA ASP A 125 2.95 26.87 5.30
C ASP A 125 1.96 25.72 5.06
N TRP A 126 1.59 25.06 6.13
CA TRP A 126 0.59 24.00 6.13
C TRP A 126 -0.84 24.55 6.03
N GLU A 127 -1.07 25.88 6.15
CA GLU A 127 -2.41 26.49 6.23
C GLU A 127 -3.25 25.80 7.34
N ASN A 128 -4.43 25.29 6.97
CA ASN A 128 -5.33 24.53 7.85
C ASN A 128 -5.25 23.04 7.63
N ASP A 129 -4.06 22.50 7.32
CA ASP A 129 -3.86 21.08 7.07
C ASP A 129 -4.38 20.24 8.23
N LYS A 130 -5.15 19.21 7.90
CA LYS A 130 -5.69 18.25 8.87
C LYS A 130 -5.61 16.85 8.29
N ASN A 131 -5.07 15.94 9.08
CA ASN A 131 -5.13 14.52 8.79
C ASN A 131 -6.59 14.10 8.53
N PRO A 132 -6.91 13.46 7.41
CA PRO A 132 -8.27 12.95 7.12
C PRO A 132 -8.79 11.95 8.16
N ALA A 133 -7.91 11.37 8.97
CA ALA A 133 -8.21 10.46 10.08
C ALA A 133 -9.12 9.27 9.71
N ILE A 134 -9.01 8.78 8.50
CA ILE A 134 -9.87 7.71 7.95
C ILE A 134 -9.74 6.45 8.79
N PRO A 135 -10.83 5.94 9.38
CA PRO A 135 -10.78 4.69 10.13
C PRO A 135 -10.61 3.50 9.18
N TYR A 136 -9.99 2.43 9.67
CA TYR A 136 -9.68 1.28 8.82
C TYR A 136 -10.89 0.67 8.10
N HIS A 137 -12.06 0.62 8.72
CA HIS A 137 -13.24 0.04 8.09
C HIS A 137 -13.79 0.85 6.91
N GLU A 138 -13.52 2.17 6.86
CA GLU A 138 -13.89 3.05 5.74
C GLU A 138 -12.80 3.16 4.68
N MET A 139 -11.62 2.61 4.94
CA MET A 139 -10.46 2.76 4.08
C MET A 139 -10.62 1.94 2.79
N ILE A 140 -10.36 2.59 1.66
CA ILE A 140 -10.11 1.97 0.36
C ILE A 140 -8.65 2.28 0.02
N LEU A 141 -7.80 1.29 0.24
CA LEU A 141 -6.36 1.43 0.13
C LEU A 141 -5.91 1.22 -1.31
N TYR A 142 -5.08 2.13 -1.83
CA TYR A 142 -4.56 2.08 -3.20
C TYR A 142 -3.03 2.18 -3.19
N LYS A 143 -2.37 1.06 -3.47
CA LYS A 143 -0.93 0.93 -3.42
C LYS A 143 -0.28 1.24 -4.74
N LEU A 144 0.77 2.08 -4.74
CA LEU A 144 1.46 2.48 -5.95
C LEU A 144 2.96 2.75 -5.74
N HIS A 145 3.70 2.63 -6.84
CA HIS A 145 5.10 3.04 -6.93
C HIS A 145 5.20 4.45 -7.52
N VAL A 146 5.79 5.41 -6.79
CA VAL A 146 5.82 6.84 -7.18
C VAL A 146 6.24 7.04 -8.63
N ARG A 147 7.37 6.45 -9.03
CA ARG A 147 7.91 6.61 -10.38
C ARG A 147 7.11 5.82 -11.42
N GLY A 148 6.87 4.54 -11.19
CA GLY A 148 6.21 3.65 -12.16
C GLY A 148 4.80 4.07 -12.49
N TYR A 149 4.10 4.67 -11.54
CA TYR A 149 2.71 5.04 -11.69
C TYR A 149 2.47 6.09 -12.77
N THR A 150 3.30 7.14 -12.82
CA THR A 150 3.10 8.24 -13.77
C THR A 150 4.09 8.26 -14.93
N LYS A 151 5.15 7.43 -14.91
CA LYS A 151 6.26 7.51 -15.88
C LYS A 151 5.82 7.35 -17.33
N ALA A 152 4.89 6.45 -17.61
CA ALA A 152 4.33 6.23 -18.95
C ALA A 152 3.02 6.99 -19.21
N ASN A 153 2.50 7.75 -18.23
CA ASN A 153 1.26 8.49 -18.38
C ASN A 153 1.45 9.72 -19.29
N ARG A 154 0.71 9.76 -20.41
CA ARG A 154 0.80 10.85 -21.39
C ARG A 154 -0.04 12.07 -21.00
N THR A 155 -0.96 11.95 -20.07
CA THR A 155 -1.81 13.07 -19.62
C THR A 155 -1.11 13.97 -18.62
N ILE A 156 -0.05 13.47 -17.95
CA ILE A 156 0.76 14.25 -17.02
C ILE A 156 1.50 15.36 -17.76
N THR A 157 1.32 16.56 -17.27
CA THR A 157 1.92 17.78 -17.83
C THR A 157 3.27 18.11 -17.20
N GLY A 158 3.43 17.80 -15.93
CA GLY A 158 4.66 17.99 -15.15
C GLY A 158 5.74 16.92 -15.39
N THR A 159 6.73 16.90 -14.52
CA THR A 159 7.82 15.92 -14.57
C THR A 159 7.33 14.55 -14.13
N LYS A 160 7.23 13.62 -15.07
CA LYS A 160 6.72 12.26 -14.83
C LYS A 160 7.60 11.46 -13.89
N GLY A 161 6.96 10.64 -13.05
CA GLY A 161 7.64 9.80 -12.08
C GLY A 161 8.08 10.56 -10.82
N THR A 162 7.39 11.64 -10.48
CA THR A 162 7.67 12.50 -9.33
C THR A 162 6.45 12.69 -8.44
N PHE A 163 6.63 13.22 -7.24
CA PHE A 163 5.53 13.59 -6.34
C PHE A 163 4.62 14.65 -6.99
N GLN A 164 5.20 15.62 -7.71
CA GLN A 164 4.42 16.60 -8.46
C GLN A 164 3.50 15.94 -9.51
N ALA A 165 3.97 14.91 -10.19
CA ALA A 165 3.13 14.17 -11.14
C ALA A 165 2.00 13.39 -10.45
N LEU A 166 2.21 12.93 -9.21
CA LEU A 166 1.17 12.28 -8.42
C LEU A 166 0.07 13.26 -8.00
N GLU A 167 0.39 14.55 -7.80
CA GLU A 167 -0.63 15.57 -7.52
C GLU A 167 -1.66 15.69 -8.65
N GLU A 168 -1.23 15.54 -9.91
CA GLU A 168 -2.12 15.54 -11.08
C GLU A 168 -3.06 14.33 -11.13
N MET A 169 -2.77 13.26 -10.35
CA MET A 169 -3.59 12.05 -10.26
C MET A 169 -4.67 12.10 -9.17
N ILE A 170 -4.68 13.11 -8.32
CA ILE A 170 -5.67 13.24 -7.23
C ILE A 170 -7.13 13.21 -7.76
N PRO A 171 -7.50 13.90 -8.85
CA PRO A 171 -8.85 13.81 -9.41
C PRO A 171 -9.24 12.38 -9.83
N TYR A 172 -8.30 11.63 -10.42
CA TYR A 172 -8.51 10.23 -10.81
C TYR A 172 -8.81 9.33 -9.61
N TRP A 173 -8.03 9.45 -8.52
CA TRP A 173 -8.26 8.68 -7.31
C TRP A 173 -9.62 9.02 -6.65
N LYS A 174 -10.01 10.30 -6.65
CA LYS A 174 -11.33 10.71 -6.19
C LYS A 174 -12.45 10.13 -7.05
N GLU A 175 -12.30 10.16 -8.36
CA GLU A 175 -13.26 9.57 -9.29
C GLU A 175 -13.42 8.07 -9.07
N LEU A 176 -12.33 7.34 -8.89
CA LEU A 176 -12.34 5.90 -8.59
C LEU A 176 -12.95 5.60 -7.22
N GLY A 177 -12.95 6.57 -6.30
CA GLY A 177 -13.46 6.42 -4.94
C GLY A 177 -12.38 6.02 -3.91
N ILE A 178 -11.11 6.16 -4.23
CA ILE A 178 -9.98 5.94 -3.32
C ILE A 178 -9.94 7.05 -2.27
N ASN A 179 -9.67 6.68 -1.02
CA ASN A 179 -9.49 7.61 0.07
C ASN A 179 -8.16 7.45 0.84
N THR A 180 -7.36 6.46 0.47
CA THR A 180 -6.05 6.25 1.09
C THR A 180 -5.05 5.75 0.05
N ILE A 181 -3.91 6.43 -0.06
CA ILE A 181 -2.80 6.04 -0.94
C ILE A 181 -1.71 5.38 -0.09
N GLU A 182 -1.19 4.25 -0.56
CA GLU A 182 0.01 3.61 -0.01
C GLU A 182 1.16 3.77 -1.00
N LEU A 183 2.18 4.50 -0.59
CA LEU A 183 3.39 4.69 -1.38
C LEU A 183 4.39 3.58 -1.08
N MET A 184 4.83 2.84 -2.10
CA MET A 184 6.05 2.04 -2.01
C MET A 184 7.23 2.94 -1.61
N PRO A 185 8.40 2.41 -1.18
CA PRO A 185 9.46 3.21 -0.58
C PRO A 185 9.71 4.55 -1.27
N ALA A 186 9.44 5.64 -0.56
CA ALA A 186 9.54 7.02 -1.04
C ALA A 186 10.60 7.85 -0.30
N TYR A 187 11.28 7.25 0.70
CA TYR A 187 12.51 7.77 1.29
C TYR A 187 13.70 7.53 0.35
N GLU A 188 14.82 8.22 0.58
CA GLU A 188 16.01 8.06 -0.26
C GLU A 188 16.65 6.68 -0.07
N PHE A 189 16.88 5.95 -1.15
CA PHE A 189 17.53 4.64 -1.19
C PHE A 189 18.48 4.53 -2.39
N MET A 190 19.37 3.53 -2.39
CA MET A 190 20.30 3.30 -3.49
C MET A 190 19.61 2.52 -4.63
N GLU A 191 19.63 3.06 -5.83
CA GLU A 191 19.00 2.49 -7.03
C GLU A 191 19.93 1.53 -7.77
N SER A 192 21.22 1.82 -7.77
CA SER A 192 22.24 1.02 -8.46
C SER A 192 23.33 0.63 -7.48
N GLY A 193 23.64 -0.65 -7.45
CA GLY A 193 24.61 -1.19 -6.52
C GLY A 193 25.95 -1.42 -7.15
N THR A 194 26.85 -0.49 -7.04
CA THR A 194 28.28 -0.72 -6.77
C THR A 194 28.84 0.53 -6.15
N CYS A 195 28.57 0.76 -4.89
CA CYS A 195 29.39 1.70 -4.14
C CYS A 195 30.57 0.93 -3.54
N LYS A 196 31.72 1.03 -4.15
CA LYS A 196 32.96 0.39 -3.67
C LYS A 196 33.56 1.03 -2.43
N ASN A 197 32.94 2.05 -1.86
CA ASN A 197 33.61 2.99 -0.95
C ASN A 197 33.11 3.00 0.51
N SER A 198 32.02 2.32 0.85
CA SER A 198 31.67 2.08 2.25
C SER A 198 31.41 0.61 2.51
N GLU A 199 31.82 0.10 3.69
CA GLU A 199 31.50 -1.29 4.05
C GLU A 199 30.00 -1.51 4.20
N PHE A 200 29.29 -0.48 4.62
CA PHE A 200 27.85 -0.45 4.72
C PHE A 200 27.18 -0.53 3.33
N GLU A 201 27.62 0.29 2.37
CA GLU A 201 27.16 0.28 0.99
C GLU A 201 27.53 -1.03 0.28
N LYS A 202 28.67 -1.66 0.60
CA LYS A 202 29.01 -3.01 0.12
C LYS A 202 28.07 -4.08 0.65
N MET A 203 27.78 -4.07 1.95
CA MET A 203 26.92 -5.05 2.60
C MET A 203 25.49 -5.03 2.02
N VAL A 204 25.01 -3.85 1.65
CA VAL A 204 23.68 -3.64 1.07
C VAL A 204 23.66 -3.90 -0.45
N SER A 205 24.71 -3.49 -1.19
CA SER A 205 24.74 -3.55 -2.65
C SER A 205 25.10 -4.91 -3.23
N GLU A 206 26.00 -5.66 -2.59
CA GLU A 206 26.48 -6.94 -3.13
C GLU A 206 25.42 -8.05 -3.13
N LYS A 207 24.45 -7.97 -2.20
CA LYS A 207 23.39 -8.99 -2.09
C LYS A 207 22.16 -8.71 -2.97
N HIS A 208 21.87 -7.46 -3.34
CA HIS A 208 20.55 -7.13 -3.87
C HIS A 208 20.48 -6.64 -5.31
N THR A 209 21.53 -6.09 -5.89
CA THR A 209 21.40 -5.50 -7.24
C THR A 209 22.22 -6.20 -8.32
N GLN A 210 23.34 -6.83 -8.01
CA GLN A 210 24.24 -7.50 -9.00
C GLN A 210 24.35 -6.72 -10.35
N GLY A 211 24.44 -5.39 -10.27
CA GLY A 211 24.47 -4.51 -11.45
C GLY A 211 23.11 -4.08 -12.02
N ARG A 212 22.01 -4.53 -11.42
CA ARG A 212 20.64 -4.13 -11.81
C ARG A 212 20.16 -2.91 -11.04
N VAL A 213 19.16 -2.22 -11.56
CA VAL A 213 18.52 -1.10 -10.88
C VAL A 213 17.58 -1.63 -9.82
N ASN A 214 17.73 -1.19 -8.56
CA ASN A 214 16.73 -1.39 -7.53
C ASN A 214 15.56 -0.43 -7.78
N PHE A 215 14.50 -0.93 -8.41
CA PHE A 215 13.36 -0.12 -8.78
C PHE A 215 12.39 0.08 -7.59
N TRP A 216 12.14 -0.96 -6.80
CA TRP A 216 11.17 -0.90 -5.70
C TRP A 216 11.66 -0.19 -4.44
N GLY A 217 12.95 -0.27 -4.11
CA GLY A 217 13.51 0.42 -2.97
C GLY A 217 13.49 -0.32 -1.63
N TYR A 218 13.17 -1.62 -1.59
CA TYR A 218 13.20 -2.42 -0.36
C TYR A 218 14.63 -2.77 0.04
N MET A 219 15.33 -1.78 0.56
CA MET A 219 16.68 -1.91 1.05
C MET A 219 16.95 -0.85 2.13
N TYR A 220 18.09 -0.94 2.79
CA TYR A 220 18.55 0.09 3.70
C TYR A 220 18.64 1.44 2.99
N GLY A 221 18.16 2.50 3.64
CA GLY A 221 18.06 3.83 3.04
C GLY A 221 18.42 4.96 3.98
N TYR A 222 18.34 6.16 3.44
CA TYR A 222 18.47 7.42 4.16
C TYR A 222 17.07 7.84 4.62
N TYR A 223 16.65 7.27 5.75
CA TYR A 223 15.25 7.24 6.18
C TYR A 223 14.64 8.60 6.53
N PHE A 224 15.43 9.67 6.64
CA PHE A 224 14.95 11.02 6.97
C PHE A 224 14.79 11.92 5.75
N ALA A 225 15.16 11.46 4.56
CA ALA A 225 15.15 12.24 3.33
C ALA A 225 14.10 11.69 2.32
N PRO A 226 13.25 12.54 1.72
CA PRO A 226 12.47 12.15 0.56
C PRO A 226 13.38 11.75 -0.59
N LYS A 227 12.93 10.79 -1.40
CA LYS A 227 13.69 10.31 -2.56
C LYS A 227 13.93 11.43 -3.57
N ARG A 228 15.21 11.84 -3.71
CA ARG A 228 15.58 12.99 -4.55
C ARG A 228 15.18 12.82 -6.00
N SER A 229 15.32 11.61 -6.56
CA SER A 229 14.98 11.30 -7.94
C SER A 229 13.46 11.17 -8.20
N TYR A 230 12.62 11.23 -7.15
CA TYR A 230 11.17 11.35 -7.25
C TYR A 230 10.69 12.81 -7.15
N CYS A 231 11.58 13.77 -7.20
CA CYS A 231 11.25 15.18 -7.13
C CYS A 231 11.49 15.88 -8.47
N ALA A 232 10.56 16.72 -8.88
CA ALA A 232 10.66 17.56 -10.05
C ALA A 232 11.51 18.82 -9.80
N THR A 233 11.57 19.27 -8.55
CA THR A 233 12.23 20.51 -8.14
C THR A 233 13.52 20.24 -7.34
N ASP A 234 14.32 21.28 -7.13
CA ASP A 234 15.51 21.20 -6.27
C ASP A 234 15.18 21.25 -4.76
N ASP A 235 13.90 21.19 -4.41
CA ASP A 235 13.40 21.23 -3.05
C ASP A 235 12.52 20.02 -2.70
N PRO A 236 13.14 18.85 -2.42
CA PRO A 236 12.41 17.62 -2.12
C PRO A 236 11.46 17.75 -0.93
N GLU A 237 11.89 18.51 0.08
CA GLU A 237 11.12 18.75 1.29
C GLU A 237 9.80 19.48 0.99
N LYS A 238 9.90 20.61 0.27
CA LYS A 238 8.72 21.40 -0.10
C LYS A 238 7.79 20.61 -1.02
N GLU A 239 8.36 19.89 -1.99
CA GLU A 239 7.57 19.11 -2.95
C GLU A 239 6.77 18.01 -2.27
N PHE A 240 7.42 17.21 -1.39
CA PHE A 240 6.71 16.16 -0.65
C PHE A 240 5.64 16.74 0.30
N LYS A 241 5.95 17.81 1.04
CA LYS A 241 4.96 18.49 1.89
C LYS A 241 3.77 19.04 1.11
N THR A 242 4.02 19.60 -0.08
CA THR A 242 2.95 20.07 -0.96
C THR A 242 2.06 18.93 -1.43
N PHE A 243 2.65 17.80 -1.79
CA PHE A 243 1.91 16.60 -2.17
C PHE A 243 0.99 16.11 -1.03
N ILE A 244 1.53 15.94 0.19
CA ILE A 244 0.72 15.54 1.37
C ILE A 244 -0.42 16.54 1.63
N LYS A 245 -0.12 17.84 1.67
CA LYS A 245 -1.13 18.88 1.87
C LYS A 245 -2.27 18.78 0.85
N LYS A 246 -1.96 18.56 -0.44
CA LYS A 246 -2.98 18.39 -1.50
C LYS A 246 -3.78 17.10 -1.34
N LEU A 247 -3.18 16.01 -0.89
CA LEU A 247 -3.91 14.79 -0.57
C LEU A 247 -4.92 15.04 0.55
N HIS A 248 -4.51 15.67 1.65
CA HIS A 248 -5.39 16.00 2.78
C HIS A 248 -6.53 16.93 2.37
N GLN A 249 -6.25 17.96 1.57
CA GLN A 249 -7.28 18.85 1.00
C GLN A 249 -8.29 18.08 0.14
N ALA A 250 -7.89 16.99 -0.48
CA ALA A 250 -8.77 16.11 -1.24
C ALA A 250 -9.50 15.05 -0.39
N GLY A 251 -9.21 14.98 0.92
CA GLY A 251 -9.74 13.95 1.82
C GLY A 251 -9.09 12.58 1.64
N ILE A 252 -7.84 12.54 1.18
CA ILE A 252 -7.07 11.31 0.93
C ILE A 252 -5.92 11.22 1.94
N ALA A 253 -5.85 10.11 2.68
CA ALA A 253 -4.75 9.81 3.58
C ALA A 253 -3.55 9.22 2.83
N CYS A 254 -2.34 9.41 3.39
CA CYS A 254 -1.11 8.87 2.86
C CYS A 254 -0.45 7.88 3.84
N ILE A 255 -0.30 6.65 3.41
CA ILE A 255 0.50 5.61 4.06
C ILE A 255 1.82 5.49 3.32
N MET A 256 2.92 5.34 4.03
CA MET A 256 4.24 5.14 3.42
C MET A 256 4.84 3.80 3.84
N GLU A 257 5.33 3.02 2.86
CA GLU A 257 6.10 1.81 3.17
C GLU A 257 7.50 2.19 3.64
N MET A 258 7.91 1.58 4.75
CA MET A 258 9.21 1.75 5.37
C MET A 258 9.85 0.38 5.58
N TYR A 259 10.90 0.09 4.82
CA TYR A 259 11.65 -1.15 4.93
C TYR A 259 12.88 -0.97 5.81
N PHE A 260 12.91 -1.66 6.95
CA PHE A 260 14.02 -1.65 7.88
C PHE A 260 14.67 -3.04 7.92
N PRO A 261 15.81 -3.25 7.24
CA PRO A 261 16.51 -4.51 7.31
C PRO A 261 17.07 -4.76 8.71
N ARG A 262 17.44 -6.00 8.99
CA ARG A 262 17.91 -6.47 10.31
C ARG A 262 19.06 -5.62 10.90
N GLU A 263 19.90 -5.06 10.04
CA GLU A 263 21.05 -4.23 10.40
C GLU A 263 20.63 -2.80 10.81
N CYS A 264 19.37 -2.41 10.61
CA CYS A 264 18.90 -1.08 10.97
C CYS A 264 18.79 -0.96 12.50
N ASN A 265 19.33 0.11 13.05
CA ASN A 265 19.16 0.42 14.46
C ASN A 265 17.66 0.73 14.74
N PRO A 266 16.99 0.00 15.65
CA PRO A 266 15.56 0.17 15.92
C PRO A 266 15.18 1.55 16.45
N VAL A 267 16.11 2.26 17.12
CA VAL A 267 15.89 3.64 17.56
C VAL A 267 15.88 4.59 16.36
N THR A 268 16.74 4.35 15.37
CA THR A 268 16.75 5.12 14.13
C THR A 268 15.45 4.89 13.35
N ALA A 269 14.96 3.64 13.25
CA ALA A 269 13.69 3.31 12.63
C ALA A 269 12.52 4.03 13.31
N LEU A 270 12.41 3.95 14.64
CA LEU A 270 11.39 4.65 15.42
C LEU A 270 11.42 6.16 15.16
N ARG A 271 12.61 6.78 15.24
CA ARG A 271 12.78 8.23 15.00
C ARG A 271 12.41 8.61 13.57
N ALA A 272 12.71 7.78 12.58
CA ALA A 272 12.32 8.05 11.21
C ALA A 272 10.80 8.11 11.07
N LEU A 273 10.05 7.14 11.64
CA LEU A 273 8.58 7.16 11.61
C LEU A 273 8.00 8.38 12.33
N GLN A 274 8.52 8.71 13.52
CA GLN A 274 8.12 9.92 14.25
C GLN A 274 8.38 11.18 13.41
N PHE A 275 9.55 11.25 12.75
CA PHE A 275 9.93 12.38 11.90
C PHE A 275 8.97 12.54 10.69
N TRP A 276 8.68 11.47 9.97
CA TRP A 276 7.76 11.53 8.84
C TRP A 276 6.34 11.93 9.26
N LYS A 277 5.87 11.43 10.41
CA LYS A 277 4.59 11.85 10.99
C LYS A 277 4.56 13.32 11.35
N LEU A 278 5.53 13.77 12.14
CA LEU A 278 5.53 15.13 12.73
C LEU A 278 5.94 16.22 11.74
N TYR A 279 6.81 15.89 10.80
CA TYR A 279 7.43 16.87 9.91
C TYR A 279 6.82 16.88 8.51
N TYR A 280 6.40 15.70 8.02
CA TYR A 280 5.77 15.53 6.70
C TYR A 280 4.28 15.25 6.76
N HIS A 281 3.69 15.12 7.94
CA HIS A 281 2.27 14.82 8.18
C HIS A 281 1.80 13.51 7.50
N VAL A 282 2.68 12.51 7.39
CA VAL A 282 2.31 11.18 6.90
C VAL A 282 1.34 10.51 7.87
N ASP A 283 0.22 9.98 7.39
CA ASP A 283 -0.89 9.47 8.21
C ASP A 283 -0.66 8.08 8.78
N GLY A 284 0.22 7.31 8.15
CA GLY A 284 0.54 5.96 8.61
C GLY A 284 1.71 5.31 7.89
N PHE A 285 2.07 4.13 8.35
CA PHE A 285 3.21 3.41 7.85
C PHE A 285 2.91 1.93 7.68
N HIS A 286 3.31 1.36 6.55
CA HIS A 286 3.44 -0.06 6.37
C HIS A 286 4.91 -0.43 6.64
N VAL A 287 5.14 -1.08 7.76
CA VAL A 287 6.49 -1.38 8.25
C VAL A 287 6.90 -2.78 7.84
N LEU A 288 8.01 -2.87 7.16
CA LEU A 288 8.58 -4.07 6.56
C LEU A 288 9.99 -4.33 7.07
N GLY A 289 10.44 -5.57 7.01
CA GLY A 289 11.77 -6.00 7.45
C GLY A 289 11.86 -6.28 8.96
N GLU A 290 13.03 -6.71 9.41
CA GLU A 290 13.28 -7.22 10.78
C GLU A 290 14.01 -6.22 11.68
N GLY A 291 14.33 -5.01 11.18
CA GLY A 291 15.14 -4.01 11.87
C GLY A 291 14.43 -3.30 13.03
N VAL A 292 13.10 -3.45 13.13
CA VAL A 292 12.33 -2.86 14.22
C VAL A 292 11.17 -3.76 14.61
N SER A 293 10.94 -3.94 15.91
CA SER A 293 9.81 -4.74 16.37
C SER A 293 8.51 -3.96 16.34
N ALA A 294 7.41 -4.62 15.92
CA ALA A 294 6.07 -4.05 15.97
C ALA A 294 5.71 -3.57 17.39
N LYS A 295 6.11 -4.32 18.44
CA LYS A 295 5.90 -3.97 19.83
C LYS A 295 6.45 -2.57 20.17
N LEU A 296 7.68 -2.26 19.77
CA LEU A 296 8.30 -0.95 20.02
C LEU A 296 7.44 0.16 19.44
N LEU A 297 7.01 0.01 18.19
CA LEU A 297 6.23 1.01 17.47
C LEU A 297 4.81 1.16 18.02
N MET A 298 4.13 0.06 18.33
CA MET A 298 2.77 0.07 18.90
C MET A 298 2.70 0.71 20.28
N HIS A 299 3.83 0.74 21.01
CA HIS A 299 3.90 1.29 22.37
C HIS A 299 4.47 2.72 22.40
N ASP A 300 4.92 3.26 21.28
CA ASP A 300 5.39 4.63 21.21
C ASP A 300 4.24 5.65 21.37
N GLY A 301 4.49 6.69 22.17
CA GLY A 301 3.48 7.71 22.48
C GLY A 301 3.16 8.60 21.29
N VAL A 302 4.16 8.93 20.46
CA VAL A 302 4.00 9.79 19.27
C VAL A 302 3.22 9.05 18.17
N LEU A 303 3.43 7.72 18.04
CA LEU A 303 2.75 6.90 17.03
C LEU A 303 1.41 6.32 17.48
N SER A 304 0.92 6.65 18.68
CA SER A 304 -0.25 6.02 19.32
C SER A 304 -1.59 6.16 18.57
N ASP A 305 -1.72 7.14 17.70
CA ASP A 305 -2.87 7.42 16.82
C ASP A 305 -2.56 7.23 15.33
N THR A 306 -1.33 6.79 15.00
CA THR A 306 -0.85 6.56 13.64
C THR A 306 -1.36 5.21 13.11
N ARG A 307 -1.73 5.14 11.85
CA ARG A 307 -2.08 3.88 11.18
C ARG A 307 -0.81 3.07 10.93
N LEU A 308 -0.61 1.98 11.68
CA LEU A 308 0.54 1.08 11.54
C LEU A 308 0.09 -0.25 10.94
N MET A 309 0.74 -0.66 9.87
CA MET A 309 0.48 -1.90 9.14
C MET A 309 1.71 -2.80 9.19
N PHE A 310 1.52 -4.09 9.46
CA PHE A 310 2.57 -5.09 9.57
C PHE A 310 2.14 -6.37 8.88
N HIS A 311 3.10 -7.21 8.50
CA HIS A 311 2.81 -8.59 8.07
C HIS A 311 2.54 -9.51 9.25
N ASP A 312 3.30 -9.35 10.32
CA ASP A 312 3.18 -10.18 11.52
C ASP A 312 3.43 -9.38 12.79
N PHE A 313 2.74 -9.73 13.87
CA PHE A 313 2.90 -9.17 15.20
C PHE A 313 2.17 -10.06 16.24
N ASP A 314 2.57 -9.94 17.49
CA ASP A 314 1.89 -10.57 18.62
C ASP A 314 0.66 -9.74 19.01
N GLU A 315 -0.52 -10.30 18.80
CA GLU A 315 -1.81 -9.65 19.12
C GLU A 315 -1.94 -9.25 20.60
N SER A 316 -1.31 -10.02 21.51
CA SER A 316 -1.31 -9.73 22.95
C SER A 316 -0.64 -8.39 23.30
N GLN A 317 0.19 -7.86 22.39
CA GLN A 317 0.91 -6.59 22.56
C GLN A 317 0.10 -5.38 22.10
N ILE A 318 -1.06 -5.57 21.47
CA ILE A 318 -1.89 -4.46 21.01
C ILE A 318 -2.51 -3.74 22.20
N ARG A 319 -2.34 -2.44 22.28
CA ARG A 319 -3.08 -1.59 23.23
C ARG A 319 -4.55 -1.56 22.87
N LYS A 320 -5.41 -2.13 23.70
CA LYS A 320 -6.86 -2.14 23.49
C LYS A 320 -7.40 -0.72 23.37
N LYS A 321 -8.06 -0.44 22.28
CA LYS A 321 -8.84 0.78 22.09
C LYS A 321 -10.24 0.61 22.71
N LYS A 322 -10.93 1.72 22.98
CA LYS A 322 -12.27 1.68 23.57
C LYS A 322 -13.31 1.11 22.60
N LYS A 323 -13.14 1.41 21.33
CA LYS A 323 -14.06 0.98 20.27
C LYS A 323 -13.29 0.38 19.09
N PRO A 324 -13.90 -0.56 18.34
CA PRO A 324 -13.29 -1.11 17.12
C PRO A 324 -12.99 -0.07 16.03
N GLU A 325 -13.73 1.04 15.96
CA GLU A 325 -13.49 2.13 15.02
C GLU A 325 -12.13 2.81 15.25
N ASP A 326 -11.62 2.79 16.48
CA ASP A 326 -10.38 3.46 16.88
C ASP A 326 -9.12 2.62 16.61
N LYS A 327 -9.23 1.48 15.92
CA LYS A 327 -8.08 0.64 15.58
C LYS A 327 -6.99 1.46 14.88
N CYS A 328 -5.74 1.30 15.34
CA CYS A 328 -4.57 1.92 14.71
C CYS A 328 -3.61 0.88 14.11
N ILE A 329 -3.81 -0.41 14.38
CA ILE A 329 -2.95 -1.50 13.91
C ILE A 329 -3.69 -2.29 12.84
N ALA A 330 -2.97 -2.71 11.80
CA ALA A 330 -3.49 -3.60 10.78
C ALA A 330 -2.49 -4.70 10.42
N GLN A 331 -3.02 -5.85 10.01
CA GLN A 331 -2.27 -6.96 9.47
C GLN A 331 -2.47 -7.05 7.95
N TYR A 332 -1.39 -7.05 7.18
CA TYR A 332 -1.43 -7.50 5.80
C TYR A 332 -1.71 -9.00 5.74
N ASN A 333 -2.65 -9.41 4.90
CA ASN A 333 -3.19 -10.78 4.89
C ASN A 333 -2.80 -11.54 3.60
N PRO A 334 -1.59 -12.08 3.50
CA PRO A 334 -1.19 -12.88 2.34
C PRO A 334 -2.02 -14.15 2.18
N GLY A 335 -2.58 -14.69 3.29
CA GLY A 335 -3.50 -15.83 3.24
C GLY A 335 -4.77 -15.53 2.44
N PHE A 336 -5.29 -14.30 2.50
CA PHE A 336 -6.41 -13.89 1.65
C PHE A 336 -6.06 -14.06 0.16
N LEU A 337 -4.93 -13.51 -0.29
CA LEU A 337 -4.50 -13.66 -1.69
C LEU A 337 -4.39 -15.11 -2.09
N GLN A 338 -3.72 -15.94 -1.28
CA GLN A 338 -3.47 -17.34 -1.60
C GLN A 338 -4.76 -18.15 -1.69
N ASP A 339 -5.58 -18.12 -0.67
CA ASP A 339 -6.78 -18.95 -0.57
C ASP A 339 -7.90 -18.44 -1.48
N MET A 340 -8.06 -17.12 -1.62
CA MET A 340 -9.09 -16.56 -2.48
C MET A 340 -8.76 -16.75 -3.98
N ARG A 341 -7.48 -16.69 -4.38
CA ARG A 341 -7.08 -17.07 -5.75
C ARG A 341 -7.32 -18.56 -6.01
N ARG A 342 -7.05 -19.44 -5.03
CA ARG A 342 -7.33 -20.87 -5.13
C ARG A 342 -8.84 -21.15 -5.24
N PHE A 343 -9.66 -20.47 -4.45
CA PHE A 343 -11.11 -20.55 -4.54
C PHE A 343 -11.61 -20.06 -5.91
N LEU A 344 -11.13 -18.90 -6.37
CA LEU A 344 -11.48 -18.30 -7.66
C LEU A 344 -11.19 -19.23 -8.85
N LYS A 345 -10.06 -19.92 -8.85
CA LYS A 345 -9.71 -20.88 -9.92
C LYS A 345 -10.34 -22.27 -9.76
N SER A 346 -11.07 -22.50 -8.65
CA SER A 346 -11.80 -23.75 -8.33
C SER A 346 -10.93 -24.89 -7.80
N ASP A 347 -9.90 -24.59 -7.01
CA ASP A 347 -9.18 -25.62 -6.29
C ASP A 347 -10.08 -26.31 -5.26
N GLU A 348 -9.71 -27.50 -4.87
CA GLU A 348 -10.40 -28.29 -3.85
C GLU A 348 -10.19 -27.69 -2.46
N ASP A 349 -11.15 -27.95 -1.56
CA ASP A 349 -11.09 -27.62 -0.12
C ASP A 349 -10.90 -26.13 0.19
N MET A 350 -11.47 -25.23 -0.64
CA MET A 350 -11.31 -23.78 -0.47
C MET A 350 -12.52 -23.06 0.13
N VAL A 351 -13.67 -23.70 0.24
CA VAL A 351 -14.92 -23.05 0.68
C VAL A 351 -14.82 -22.55 2.13
N SER A 352 -14.27 -23.37 3.03
CA SER A 352 -14.10 -23.00 4.45
C SER A 352 -13.10 -21.87 4.62
N ALA A 353 -11.97 -21.91 3.90
CA ALA A 353 -10.97 -20.86 3.90
C ALA A 353 -11.54 -19.54 3.34
N ALA A 354 -12.29 -19.59 2.24
CA ALA A 354 -12.95 -18.42 1.68
C ALA A 354 -13.97 -17.81 2.67
N ALA A 355 -14.82 -18.65 3.29
CA ALA A 355 -15.79 -18.20 4.28
C ALA A 355 -15.13 -17.56 5.51
N TYR A 356 -13.95 -18.04 5.91
CA TYR A 356 -13.16 -17.45 6.98
C TYR A 356 -12.62 -16.07 6.57
N HIS A 357 -11.92 -15.98 5.44
CA HIS A 357 -11.30 -14.75 4.99
C HIS A 357 -12.30 -13.62 4.70
N ILE A 358 -13.46 -13.95 4.12
CA ILE A 358 -14.50 -12.96 3.80
C ILE A 358 -15.07 -12.29 5.04
N ARG A 359 -15.16 -13.01 6.18
CA ARG A 359 -15.72 -12.50 7.43
C ARG A 359 -14.69 -11.96 8.40
N ARG A 360 -13.40 -12.20 8.19
CA ARG A 360 -12.35 -11.88 9.16
C ARG A 360 -12.20 -10.38 9.37
N ASN A 361 -12.54 -9.91 10.56
CA ASN A 361 -12.39 -8.51 10.99
C ASN A 361 -12.27 -8.41 12.52
N PRO A 362 -11.12 -8.80 13.12
CA PRO A 362 -10.93 -8.77 14.58
C PRO A 362 -11.22 -7.41 15.20
N ASN A 363 -11.69 -7.38 16.45
CA ASN A 363 -12.02 -6.14 17.15
C ASN A 363 -10.80 -5.29 17.51
N THR A 364 -9.61 -5.88 17.60
CA THR A 364 -8.39 -5.24 18.12
C THR A 364 -7.49 -4.67 17.01
N TYR A 365 -7.54 -5.24 15.82
CA TYR A 365 -6.75 -4.80 14.65
C TYR A 365 -7.55 -4.96 13.37
N ALA A 366 -7.14 -4.26 12.33
CA ALA A 366 -7.73 -4.38 11.00
C ALA A 366 -6.98 -5.44 10.18
N VAL A 367 -7.61 -5.94 9.11
CA VAL A 367 -7.01 -6.90 8.18
C VAL A 367 -7.03 -6.29 6.79
N ILE A 368 -5.86 -6.19 6.15
CA ILE A 368 -5.73 -5.67 4.78
C ILE A 368 -5.85 -6.85 3.80
N ASN A 369 -6.94 -6.87 3.04
CA ASN A 369 -7.25 -7.92 2.07
C ASN A 369 -6.91 -7.46 0.65
N TYR A 370 -6.25 -8.33 -0.12
CA TYR A 370 -5.83 -8.04 -1.49
C TYR A 370 -5.74 -9.30 -2.34
N MET A 371 -5.92 -9.13 -3.66
CA MET A 371 -5.77 -10.21 -4.65
C MET A 371 -4.51 -10.06 -5.49
N ALA A 372 -3.88 -8.89 -5.49
CA ALA A 372 -2.61 -8.60 -6.17
C ALA A 372 -1.82 -7.54 -5.40
N CYS A 373 -0.50 -7.59 -5.50
CA CYS A 373 0.42 -6.58 -4.99
C CYS A 373 1.68 -6.55 -5.88
N GLN A 374 2.67 -5.71 -5.55
CA GLN A 374 3.91 -5.61 -6.31
C GLN A 374 4.69 -6.93 -6.38
N ASP A 375 4.63 -7.72 -5.31
CA ASP A 375 5.27 -9.03 -5.21
C ASP A 375 4.28 -10.12 -5.63
N GLY A 376 4.29 -10.47 -6.91
CA GLY A 376 3.40 -11.44 -7.51
C GLY A 376 2.75 -10.94 -8.82
N PHE A 377 1.80 -11.68 -9.33
CA PHE A 377 1.04 -11.30 -10.52
C PHE A 377 0.05 -10.19 -10.22
N THR A 378 -0.09 -9.23 -11.15
CA THR A 378 -1.23 -8.31 -11.22
C THR A 378 -2.55 -9.08 -11.37
N MET A 379 -3.69 -8.43 -11.17
CA MET A 379 -4.98 -9.09 -11.39
C MET A 379 -5.16 -9.57 -12.85
N ASN A 380 -4.62 -8.85 -13.81
CA ASN A 380 -4.65 -9.27 -15.21
C ASN A 380 -3.71 -10.45 -15.46
N ASP A 381 -2.52 -10.44 -14.85
CA ASP A 381 -1.55 -11.50 -15.08
C ASP A 381 -1.97 -12.81 -14.39
N MET A 382 -2.64 -12.77 -13.23
CA MET A 382 -3.14 -13.97 -12.55
C MET A 382 -4.19 -14.77 -13.36
N VAL A 383 -4.87 -14.11 -14.31
CA VAL A 383 -5.84 -14.77 -15.22
C VAL A 383 -5.29 -15.00 -16.63
N THR A 384 -4.03 -14.60 -16.85
CA THR A 384 -3.38 -14.64 -18.17
C THR A 384 -2.21 -15.62 -18.20
N TYR A 385 -1.51 -15.82 -17.06
CA TYR A 385 -0.32 -16.64 -16.98
C TYR A 385 -0.44 -17.67 -15.85
N ASN A 386 0.02 -18.89 -16.11
CA ASN A 386 0.23 -19.90 -15.07
C ASN A 386 1.67 -19.85 -14.54
N TYR A 387 2.61 -19.54 -15.42
CA TYR A 387 4.03 -19.52 -15.12
C TYR A 387 4.57 -18.11 -15.07
N ARG A 388 5.57 -17.88 -14.23
CA ARG A 388 6.29 -16.60 -14.20
C ARG A 388 7.14 -16.41 -15.45
N HIS A 389 7.25 -15.18 -15.91
CA HIS A 389 8.04 -14.74 -17.05
C HIS A 389 8.99 -13.61 -16.61
N ASN A 390 9.99 -13.97 -15.78
CA ASN A 390 10.95 -13.05 -15.16
C ASN A 390 12.26 -12.94 -15.94
N GLU A 391 12.33 -13.40 -17.19
CA GLU A 391 13.55 -13.44 -18.01
C GLU A 391 14.20 -12.05 -18.11
N ALA A 392 13.39 -10.97 -18.13
CA ALA A 392 13.85 -9.59 -18.15
C ALA A 392 14.67 -9.21 -16.89
N ASN A 393 14.52 -9.94 -15.78
CA ASN A 393 15.25 -9.72 -14.54
C ASN A 393 16.67 -10.31 -14.59
N GLN A 394 17.01 -11.08 -15.62
CA GLN A 394 18.35 -11.70 -15.81
C GLN A 394 18.78 -12.63 -14.67
N GLU A 395 17.83 -13.33 -14.06
CA GLU A 395 18.03 -14.33 -13.01
C GLU A 395 17.65 -15.74 -13.46
N ASN A 396 17.70 -15.98 -14.79
CA ASN A 396 17.31 -17.25 -15.41
C ASN A 396 15.90 -17.70 -15.02
N ASN A 397 15.00 -16.74 -14.78
CA ASN A 397 13.61 -16.97 -14.35
C ASN A 397 13.51 -17.78 -13.03
N HIS A 398 14.48 -17.64 -12.11
CA HIS A 398 14.47 -18.33 -10.81
C HIS A 398 13.98 -17.44 -9.67
N ASP A 399 13.96 -16.13 -9.87
CA ASP A 399 13.48 -15.13 -8.92
C ASP A 399 11.94 -15.07 -8.84
N GLY A 400 11.45 -14.47 -7.79
CA GLY A 400 10.01 -14.37 -7.52
C GLY A 400 9.35 -15.68 -7.10
N SER A 401 8.05 -15.65 -6.84
CA SER A 401 7.30 -16.83 -6.42
C SER A 401 7.24 -17.89 -7.53
N SER A 402 7.50 -19.14 -7.18
CA SER A 402 7.35 -20.27 -8.10
C SER A 402 5.89 -20.70 -8.32
N TYR A 403 5.00 -20.32 -7.39
CA TYR A 403 3.57 -20.65 -7.44
C TYR A 403 2.71 -19.41 -7.24
N ASN A 404 1.97 -19.00 -8.29
CA ASN A 404 1.24 -17.74 -8.31
C ASN A 404 -0.24 -17.86 -7.93
N TYR A 405 -0.73 -19.06 -7.65
CA TYR A 405 -2.16 -19.34 -7.43
C TYR A 405 -3.04 -18.82 -8.57
N SER A 406 -2.52 -18.85 -9.80
CA SER A 406 -3.12 -18.28 -11.01
C SER A 406 -3.80 -19.32 -11.88
N TRP A 407 -4.61 -18.85 -12.83
CA TRP A 407 -5.22 -19.67 -13.88
C TRP A 407 -5.31 -18.88 -15.18
N ASN A 408 -4.59 -19.29 -16.21
CA ASN A 408 -4.50 -18.61 -17.51
C ASN A 408 -5.79 -18.70 -18.37
N CYS A 409 -6.87 -19.25 -17.83
CA CYS A 409 -8.14 -19.49 -18.53
C CYS A 409 -8.00 -20.33 -19.81
N GLY A 410 -7.01 -21.25 -19.83
CA GLY A 410 -6.79 -22.22 -20.91
C GLY A 410 -5.82 -21.78 -22.00
N VAL A 411 -5.20 -20.60 -21.89
CA VAL A 411 -4.16 -20.12 -22.84
C VAL A 411 -3.11 -19.32 -22.09
N GLU A 412 -1.85 -19.74 -22.16
CA GLU A 412 -0.73 -19.00 -21.59
C GLU A 412 -0.46 -17.73 -22.40
N GLY A 413 -0.40 -16.59 -21.69
CA GLY A 413 -0.18 -15.29 -22.31
C GLY A 413 -1.41 -14.67 -23.01
N PRO A 414 -1.23 -13.55 -23.73
CA PRO A 414 -2.32 -12.82 -24.40
C PRO A 414 -3.08 -13.67 -25.41
N SER A 415 -4.41 -13.49 -25.49
CA SER A 415 -5.27 -14.24 -26.42
C SER A 415 -6.23 -13.32 -27.18
N ARG A 416 -6.44 -13.62 -28.47
CA ARG A 416 -7.45 -12.97 -29.33
C ARG A 416 -8.81 -13.68 -29.29
N ARG A 417 -8.88 -14.89 -28.72
CA ARG A 417 -10.12 -15.68 -28.65
C ARG A 417 -11.12 -15.00 -27.72
N LEU A 418 -12.31 -14.68 -28.24
CA LEU A 418 -13.33 -13.94 -27.50
C LEU A 418 -13.73 -14.63 -26.18
N GLN A 419 -13.95 -15.94 -26.21
CA GLN A 419 -14.32 -16.72 -25.03
C GLN A 419 -13.26 -16.64 -23.90
N ILE A 420 -11.97 -16.71 -24.24
CA ILE A 420 -10.88 -16.59 -23.28
C ILE A 420 -10.85 -15.18 -22.68
N ARG A 421 -11.00 -14.15 -23.51
CA ARG A 421 -11.03 -12.75 -23.05
C ARG A 421 -12.20 -12.48 -22.11
N GLN A 422 -13.39 -12.94 -22.46
CA GLN A 422 -14.60 -12.80 -21.62
C GLN A 422 -14.45 -13.56 -20.30
N MET A 423 -13.85 -14.76 -20.31
CA MET A 423 -13.58 -15.50 -19.08
C MET A 423 -12.60 -14.76 -18.17
N ARG A 424 -11.49 -14.25 -18.73
CA ARG A 424 -10.50 -13.45 -17.97
C ARG A 424 -11.12 -12.20 -17.36
N GLU A 425 -11.90 -11.46 -18.14
CA GLU A 425 -12.60 -10.26 -17.66
C GLU A 425 -13.56 -10.60 -16.51
N ARG A 426 -14.34 -11.69 -16.64
CA ARG A 426 -15.21 -12.17 -15.58
C ARG A 426 -14.43 -12.52 -14.31
N GLN A 427 -13.31 -13.24 -14.44
CA GLN A 427 -12.47 -13.60 -13.29
C GLN A 427 -11.84 -12.40 -12.61
N ILE A 428 -11.45 -11.36 -13.34
CA ILE A 428 -10.96 -10.10 -12.75
C ILE A 428 -12.10 -9.40 -11.98
N ARG A 429 -13.31 -9.31 -12.55
CA ARG A 429 -14.49 -8.77 -11.85
C ARG A 429 -14.80 -9.57 -10.58
N ASN A 430 -14.75 -10.90 -10.66
CA ASN A 430 -14.91 -11.76 -9.48
C ASN A 430 -13.86 -11.44 -8.41
N ALA A 431 -12.60 -11.30 -8.79
CA ALA A 431 -11.53 -10.97 -7.85
C ALA A 431 -11.74 -9.63 -7.15
N PHE A 432 -12.19 -8.59 -7.88
CA PHE A 432 -12.54 -7.30 -7.27
C PHE A 432 -13.71 -7.43 -6.28
N LEU A 433 -14.77 -8.15 -6.63
CA LEU A 433 -15.87 -8.35 -5.69
C LEU A 433 -15.46 -9.16 -4.47
N MET A 434 -14.57 -10.15 -4.61
CA MET A 434 -14.05 -10.91 -3.47
C MET A 434 -13.32 -9.99 -2.47
N VAL A 435 -12.56 -9.02 -2.94
CA VAL A 435 -11.89 -8.03 -2.07
C VAL A 435 -12.88 -7.01 -1.51
N LEU A 436 -13.72 -6.42 -2.37
CA LEU A 436 -14.57 -5.29 -2.01
C LEU A 436 -15.81 -5.68 -1.19
N LEU A 437 -16.30 -6.92 -1.29
CA LEU A 437 -17.44 -7.41 -0.51
C LEU A 437 -17.04 -8.19 0.74
N SER A 438 -15.73 -8.35 1.00
CA SER A 438 -15.22 -8.94 2.23
C SER A 438 -15.14 -7.89 3.33
N GLN A 439 -15.24 -8.32 4.59
CA GLN A 439 -14.91 -7.50 5.74
C GLN A 439 -13.41 -7.15 5.74
N GLY A 440 -12.99 -6.21 6.58
CA GLY A 440 -11.61 -5.70 6.59
C GLY A 440 -11.39 -4.59 5.57
N VAL A 441 -10.14 -4.30 5.28
CA VAL A 441 -9.69 -3.20 4.42
C VAL A 441 -9.35 -3.72 3.03
N PRO A 442 -10.04 -3.31 1.98
CA PRO A 442 -9.66 -3.66 0.61
C PRO A 442 -8.43 -2.88 0.17
N MET A 443 -7.43 -3.57 -0.36
CA MET A 443 -6.28 -2.96 -1.02
C MET A 443 -6.29 -3.29 -2.52
N ILE A 444 -6.15 -2.26 -3.34
CA ILE A 444 -6.04 -2.33 -4.80
C ILE A 444 -4.60 -1.96 -5.18
N TYR A 445 -3.95 -2.81 -5.97
CA TYR A 445 -2.66 -2.49 -6.57
C TYR A 445 -2.88 -1.62 -7.81
N GLY A 446 -2.25 -0.45 -7.85
CA GLY A 446 -2.53 0.57 -8.85
C GLY A 446 -2.40 0.09 -10.29
N GLY A 447 -3.45 0.33 -11.08
CA GLY A 447 -3.58 -0.12 -12.46
C GLY A 447 -4.37 -1.41 -12.66
N ASP A 448 -4.60 -2.19 -11.60
CA ASP A 448 -5.42 -3.41 -11.70
C ASP A 448 -6.85 -3.10 -12.12
N GLU A 449 -7.39 -1.94 -11.73
CA GLU A 449 -8.75 -1.47 -12.03
C GLU A 449 -9.01 -1.23 -13.52
N PHE A 450 -7.98 -1.20 -14.32
CA PHE A 450 -8.09 -1.20 -15.79
C PHE A 450 -7.22 -2.27 -16.45
N GLY A 451 -6.80 -3.30 -15.69
CA GLY A 451 -6.15 -4.49 -16.22
C GLY A 451 -4.70 -4.28 -16.66
N ASN A 452 -3.93 -3.51 -15.87
CA ASN A 452 -2.48 -3.40 -16.06
C ASN A 452 -1.80 -4.76 -16.01
N SER A 453 -0.74 -4.95 -16.79
CA SER A 453 0.01 -6.19 -16.91
C SER A 453 1.50 -5.92 -16.79
N GLN A 454 2.20 -6.78 -16.08
CA GLN A 454 3.66 -6.88 -16.05
C GLN A 454 4.19 -7.96 -17.01
N ASN A 455 3.34 -8.38 -17.98
CA ASN A 455 3.64 -9.41 -18.97
C ASN A 455 4.06 -10.77 -18.37
N GLY A 456 3.45 -11.13 -17.22
CA GLY A 456 3.78 -12.36 -16.50
C GLY A 456 5.05 -12.27 -15.65
N ASN A 457 5.68 -11.11 -15.54
CA ASN A 457 6.74 -10.88 -14.57
C ASN A 457 6.12 -10.69 -13.17
N ASN A 458 6.38 -11.64 -12.27
CA ASN A 458 5.84 -11.60 -10.90
C ASN A 458 6.80 -11.01 -9.87
N ASN A 459 7.91 -10.41 -10.32
CA ASN A 459 8.95 -9.84 -9.45
C ASN A 459 9.67 -8.67 -10.15
N ALA A 460 8.92 -7.63 -10.51
CA ALA A 460 9.42 -6.50 -11.30
C ALA A 460 10.35 -5.54 -10.51
N TYR A 461 11.05 -6.04 -9.48
CA TYR A 461 11.85 -5.25 -8.53
C TYR A 461 12.99 -4.43 -9.18
N CYS A 462 13.44 -4.82 -10.36
CA CYS A 462 14.53 -4.19 -11.11
C CYS A 462 14.09 -3.61 -12.46
N GLN A 463 12.79 -3.44 -12.69
CA GLN A 463 12.23 -3.09 -14.00
C GLN A 463 11.80 -1.61 -14.06
N ASP A 464 12.76 -0.68 -14.23
CA ASP A 464 12.46 0.73 -14.55
C ASP A 464 12.15 0.91 -16.05
N ASN A 465 11.16 0.18 -16.54
CA ASN A 465 10.74 0.15 -17.94
C ASN A 465 9.25 -0.19 -18.06
N GLN A 466 8.78 -0.53 -19.26
CA GLN A 466 7.38 -0.86 -19.55
C GLN A 466 6.81 -2.04 -18.74
N VAL A 467 7.65 -2.90 -18.16
CA VAL A 467 7.21 -3.99 -17.27
C VAL A 467 6.80 -3.44 -15.90
N GLY A 468 7.62 -2.54 -15.33
CA GLY A 468 7.35 -1.93 -14.03
C GLY A 468 6.50 -0.65 -14.08
N TRP A 469 6.28 -0.05 -15.28
CA TRP A 469 5.46 1.15 -15.41
C TRP A 469 4.02 0.82 -15.78
N ILE A 470 3.08 1.59 -15.24
CA ILE A 470 1.65 1.44 -15.56
C ILE A 470 1.37 1.83 -17.02
N ASP A 471 0.72 0.94 -17.79
CA ASP A 471 0.26 1.26 -19.14
C ASP A 471 -1.11 1.97 -19.12
N TRP A 472 -1.09 3.28 -19.01
CA TRP A 472 -2.28 4.13 -18.99
C TRP A 472 -3.13 4.08 -20.28
N LYS A 473 -2.60 3.51 -21.38
CA LYS A 473 -3.42 3.28 -22.59
C LYS A 473 -4.47 2.19 -22.37
N ALA A 474 -4.20 1.28 -21.43
CA ALA A 474 -5.14 0.23 -21.06
C ALA A 474 -6.43 0.78 -20.46
N LEU A 475 -6.40 1.94 -19.78
CA LEU A 475 -7.59 2.58 -19.20
C LEU A 475 -8.69 2.78 -20.23
N LYS A 476 -8.39 3.42 -21.36
CA LYS A 476 -9.38 3.64 -22.45
C LYS A 476 -9.85 2.33 -23.07
N LYS A 477 -8.97 1.35 -23.21
CA LYS A 477 -9.30 0.04 -23.80
C LYS A 477 -10.22 -0.78 -22.90
N ASN A 478 -10.02 -0.69 -21.60
CA ASN A 478 -10.70 -1.49 -20.57
C ASN A 478 -11.60 -0.61 -19.70
N GLU A 479 -12.18 0.45 -20.27
CA GLU A 479 -13.06 1.38 -19.56
C GLU A 479 -14.22 0.67 -18.82
N SER A 480 -14.78 -0.39 -19.43
CA SER A 480 -15.80 -1.23 -18.80
C SER A 480 -15.35 -1.83 -17.46
N LEU A 481 -14.10 -2.29 -17.36
CA LEU A 481 -13.55 -2.79 -16.11
C LEU A 481 -13.36 -1.66 -15.09
N PHE A 482 -12.83 -0.51 -15.52
CA PHE A 482 -12.68 0.66 -14.65
C PHE A 482 -14.04 1.10 -14.06
N GLN A 483 -15.09 1.21 -14.88
CA GLN A 483 -16.43 1.56 -14.41
C GLN A 483 -16.99 0.50 -13.45
N PHE A 484 -16.76 -0.79 -13.72
CA PHE A 484 -17.13 -1.86 -12.81
C PHE A 484 -16.49 -1.70 -11.43
N VAL A 485 -15.18 -1.47 -11.37
CA VAL A 485 -14.45 -1.31 -10.10
C VAL A 485 -14.90 -0.05 -9.36
N LYS A 486 -15.08 1.06 -10.07
CA LYS A 486 -15.63 2.31 -9.52
C LYS A 486 -17.01 2.09 -8.87
N ASN A 487 -17.91 1.41 -9.58
CA ASN A 487 -19.24 1.08 -9.07
C ASN A 487 -19.17 0.11 -7.88
N ALA A 488 -18.27 -0.86 -7.88
CA ALA A 488 -18.09 -1.80 -6.77
C ALA A 488 -17.57 -1.10 -5.50
N ILE A 489 -16.66 -0.12 -5.65
CA ILE A 489 -16.22 0.72 -4.55
C ILE A 489 -17.37 1.59 -4.03
N ALA A 490 -18.17 2.19 -4.91
CA ALA A 490 -19.33 2.99 -4.53
C ALA A 490 -20.35 2.13 -3.78
N PHE A 491 -20.67 0.92 -4.29
CA PHE A 491 -21.56 -0.03 -3.64
C PHE A 491 -21.09 -0.42 -2.24
N ARG A 492 -19.78 -0.70 -2.05
CA ARG A 492 -19.24 -0.95 -0.71
C ARG A 492 -19.47 0.24 0.23
N LYS A 493 -19.19 1.46 -0.22
CA LYS A 493 -19.34 2.68 0.60
C LYS A 493 -20.79 2.98 0.95
N GLU A 494 -21.71 2.67 0.05
CA GLU A 494 -23.16 2.86 0.26
C GLU A 494 -23.72 1.88 1.29
N HIS A 495 -23.08 0.71 1.45
CA HIS A 495 -23.55 -0.38 2.30
C HIS A 495 -22.62 -0.65 3.50
N PRO A 496 -22.81 0.03 4.65
CA PRO A 496 -21.99 -0.11 5.83
C PRO A 496 -21.89 -1.54 6.36
N ILE A 497 -22.90 -2.37 6.10
CA ILE A 497 -22.87 -3.79 6.50
C ILE A 497 -21.71 -4.59 5.86
N LEU A 498 -21.16 -4.12 4.74
CA LEU A 498 -20.01 -4.72 4.06
C LEU A 498 -18.67 -4.31 4.66
N HIS A 499 -18.65 -3.32 5.58
CA HIS A 499 -17.43 -2.80 6.17
C HIS A 499 -17.64 -2.36 7.64
N VAL A 500 -18.23 -3.25 8.43
CA VAL A 500 -18.43 -2.97 9.86
C VAL A 500 -17.10 -2.76 10.59
N PRO A 501 -17.06 -1.93 11.63
CA PRO A 501 -15.81 -1.63 12.33
C PRO A 501 -15.25 -2.80 13.14
N GLY A 502 -16.08 -3.75 13.55
CA GLY A 502 -15.73 -4.88 14.42
C GLY A 502 -16.01 -6.24 13.81
N GLU A 503 -15.88 -7.26 14.64
CA GLU A 503 -16.08 -8.66 14.27
C GLU A 503 -17.57 -8.99 14.09
N MET A 504 -17.89 -9.80 13.09
CA MET A 504 -19.21 -10.41 12.91
C MET A 504 -19.26 -11.76 13.61
N TYR A 505 -20.32 -11.99 14.37
CA TYR A 505 -20.41 -13.14 15.28
C TYR A 505 -21.18 -14.34 14.70
N GLY A 506 -21.98 -14.15 13.64
CA GLY A 506 -22.80 -15.20 13.05
C GLY A 506 -24.00 -15.62 13.94
N VAL A 507 -24.43 -14.75 14.84
CA VAL A 507 -25.56 -14.97 15.76
C VAL A 507 -26.45 -13.75 15.85
N ASP A 508 -27.71 -13.94 16.22
CA ASP A 508 -28.65 -12.84 16.45
C ASP A 508 -28.51 -12.26 17.86
N TYR A 509 -27.54 -11.37 18.06
CA TYR A 509 -27.27 -10.74 19.37
C TYR A 509 -28.09 -9.45 19.61
N GLN A 510 -28.85 -9.01 18.63
CA GLN A 510 -29.71 -7.81 18.73
C GLN A 510 -31.22 -8.12 18.64
N THR A 511 -31.59 -9.39 18.60
CA THR A 511 -32.99 -9.83 18.47
C THR A 511 -33.67 -9.29 17.18
N ARG A 512 -32.92 -9.35 16.06
CA ARG A 512 -33.38 -8.90 14.74
C ARG A 512 -34.07 -9.99 13.94
N GLY A 513 -34.13 -11.21 14.45
CA GLY A 513 -34.67 -12.39 13.77
C GLY A 513 -33.72 -13.07 12.79
N LEU A 514 -32.55 -12.48 12.55
CA LEU A 514 -31.49 -12.98 11.67
C LEU A 514 -30.13 -12.71 12.28
N PRO A 515 -29.12 -13.58 12.08
CA PRO A 515 -27.76 -13.31 12.47
C PRO A 515 -27.16 -12.16 11.63
N ASP A 516 -26.14 -11.47 12.16
CA ASP A 516 -25.42 -10.40 11.46
C ASP A 516 -24.79 -10.90 10.15
N VAL A 517 -24.25 -12.12 10.13
CA VAL A 517 -23.75 -12.83 8.94
C VAL A 517 -24.13 -14.30 9.00
N SER A 518 -24.44 -14.89 7.85
CA SER A 518 -24.73 -16.32 7.74
C SER A 518 -24.21 -16.94 6.45
N LEU A 519 -23.94 -18.25 6.51
CA LEU A 519 -23.35 -19.04 5.45
C LEU A 519 -24.39 -19.98 4.81
N HIS A 520 -24.38 -20.06 3.51
CA HIS A 520 -25.37 -20.77 2.69
C HIS A 520 -24.68 -21.50 1.51
N GLY A 521 -25.46 -22.28 0.80
CA GLY A 521 -25.06 -22.97 -0.43
C GLY A 521 -26.28 -23.41 -1.24
N GLU A 522 -26.28 -24.65 -1.74
CA GLU A 522 -27.46 -25.26 -2.38
C GLU A 522 -28.65 -25.41 -1.41
N ARG A 523 -28.35 -25.36 -0.11
CA ARG A 523 -29.34 -25.29 0.99
C ARG A 523 -29.18 -23.98 1.73
N ALA A 524 -30.28 -23.32 2.05
CA ALA A 524 -30.29 -22.17 2.91
C ALA A 524 -29.81 -22.57 4.34
N TRP A 525 -29.02 -21.69 4.99
CA TRP A 525 -28.47 -21.91 6.34
C TRP A 525 -27.49 -23.09 6.44
N TYR A 526 -26.97 -23.57 5.33
CA TYR A 526 -26.02 -24.67 5.28
C TYR A 526 -24.94 -24.42 4.22
N MET A 527 -23.72 -24.27 4.68
CA MET A 527 -22.53 -24.23 3.82
C MET A 527 -22.00 -25.66 3.66
N ASN A 528 -21.89 -26.13 2.43
CA ASN A 528 -21.23 -27.40 2.15
C ASN A 528 -19.72 -27.21 2.15
N SER A 529 -19.03 -27.75 3.15
CA SER A 529 -17.57 -27.72 3.33
C SER A 529 -16.83 -28.94 2.82
N GLU A 530 -17.50 -29.84 2.07
CA GLU A 530 -16.83 -30.96 1.43
C GLU A 530 -15.75 -30.44 0.45
N ASN A 531 -14.64 -31.18 0.34
CA ASN A 531 -13.49 -30.79 -0.50
C ASN A 531 -13.85 -30.57 -1.98
N THR A 532 -14.90 -31.22 -2.47
CA THR A 532 -15.41 -31.07 -3.84
C THR A 532 -16.29 -29.84 -4.04
N SER A 533 -16.73 -29.18 -2.97
CA SER A 533 -17.56 -28.00 -3.05
C SER A 533 -16.81 -26.81 -3.64
N ARG A 534 -17.51 -26.02 -4.49
CA ARG A 534 -17.01 -24.80 -5.15
C ARG A 534 -18.01 -23.64 -5.00
N LEU A 535 -18.94 -23.80 -4.04
CA LEU A 535 -20.08 -22.91 -3.86
C LEU A 535 -20.04 -22.29 -2.47
N LEU A 536 -20.29 -21.01 -2.40
CA LEU A 536 -20.44 -20.29 -1.13
C LEU A 536 -21.53 -19.22 -1.29
N GLY A 537 -22.53 -19.24 -0.41
CA GLY A 537 -23.47 -18.16 -0.23
C GLY A 537 -23.19 -17.45 1.10
N ILE A 538 -23.17 -16.13 1.10
CA ILE A 538 -23.03 -15.32 2.32
C ILE A 538 -24.16 -14.31 2.35
N MET A 539 -24.88 -14.25 3.45
CA MET A 539 -25.86 -13.20 3.73
C MET A 539 -25.31 -12.28 4.83
N TYR A 540 -25.32 -11.01 4.58
CA TYR A 540 -25.11 -9.95 5.55
C TYR A 540 -26.47 -9.33 5.91
N CYS A 541 -26.81 -9.28 7.20
CA CYS A 541 -28.07 -8.72 7.65
C CYS A 541 -27.92 -7.20 7.85
N GLY A 542 -28.56 -6.41 6.99
CA GLY A 542 -28.46 -4.95 7.00
C GLY A 542 -28.90 -4.27 8.31
N ALA A 543 -29.80 -4.92 9.07
CA ALA A 543 -30.27 -4.40 10.36
C ALA A 543 -29.17 -4.22 11.44
N TYR A 544 -27.95 -4.73 11.19
CA TYR A 544 -26.78 -4.57 12.08
C TYR A 544 -25.88 -3.39 11.71
N ALA A 545 -26.21 -2.66 10.64
CA ALA A 545 -25.46 -1.48 10.24
C ALA A 545 -26.41 -0.34 9.84
N HIS A 546 -25.97 0.92 10.02
CA HIS A 546 -26.76 2.09 9.71
C HIS A 546 -26.04 2.94 8.65
N ARG A 547 -26.81 3.45 7.70
CA ARG A 547 -26.37 4.42 6.70
C ARG A 547 -26.14 5.78 7.33
N ALA A 548 -25.53 6.69 6.58
CA ALA A 548 -25.23 8.03 7.04
C ALA A 548 -26.48 8.86 7.45
N ASP A 549 -27.65 8.53 6.88
CA ASP A 549 -28.94 9.15 7.23
C ASP A 549 -29.60 8.54 8.48
N GLY A 550 -28.98 7.54 9.11
CA GLY A 550 -29.48 6.83 10.28
C GLY A 550 -30.42 5.67 9.97
N SER A 551 -30.78 5.44 8.71
CA SER A 551 -31.60 4.27 8.31
C SER A 551 -30.81 2.97 8.43
N GLU A 552 -31.50 1.86 8.68
CA GLU A 552 -30.90 0.53 8.59
C GLU A 552 -30.44 0.25 7.16
N ASP A 553 -29.32 -0.47 7.01
CA ASP A 553 -28.82 -0.86 5.71
C ASP A 553 -29.70 -1.98 5.12
N ALA A 554 -29.60 -2.21 3.82
CA ALA A 554 -30.22 -3.35 3.14
C ALA A 554 -29.46 -4.65 3.47
N SER A 555 -30.18 -5.76 3.65
CA SER A 555 -29.53 -7.07 3.68
C SER A 555 -28.99 -7.44 2.31
N ILE A 556 -27.78 -7.99 2.27
CA ILE A 556 -27.05 -8.33 1.05
C ILE A 556 -26.74 -9.82 1.06
N TYR A 557 -27.02 -10.50 -0.05
CA TYR A 557 -26.66 -11.90 -0.27
C TYR A 557 -25.67 -12.00 -1.43
N VAL A 558 -24.55 -12.65 -1.21
CA VAL A 558 -23.51 -12.87 -2.23
C VAL A 558 -23.41 -14.35 -2.52
N ALA A 559 -23.67 -14.74 -3.76
CA ALA A 559 -23.54 -16.10 -4.26
C ALA A 559 -22.27 -16.26 -5.09
N TYR A 560 -21.34 -17.07 -4.63
CA TYR A 560 -20.10 -17.44 -5.31
C TYR A 560 -20.27 -18.82 -5.95
N ASN A 561 -20.40 -18.90 -7.28
CA ASN A 561 -20.36 -20.15 -8.02
C ASN A 561 -19.05 -20.25 -8.80
N PHE A 562 -18.03 -20.90 -8.24
CA PHE A 562 -16.79 -21.16 -8.97
C PHE A 562 -16.72 -22.56 -9.60
N HIS A 563 -17.85 -23.29 -9.59
CA HIS A 563 -18.00 -24.51 -10.37
C HIS A 563 -18.07 -24.19 -11.88
N TRP A 564 -17.82 -25.17 -12.72
CA TRP A 564 -17.89 -25.08 -14.19
C TRP A 564 -19.26 -25.37 -14.78
N GLU A 565 -20.29 -25.57 -13.94
CA GLU A 565 -21.70 -25.77 -14.29
C GLU A 565 -22.58 -24.75 -13.60
N ASP A 566 -23.80 -24.58 -14.13
CA ASP A 566 -24.87 -23.84 -13.45
C ASP A 566 -25.15 -24.47 -12.08
N ARG A 567 -25.33 -23.65 -11.06
CA ARG A 567 -25.71 -24.09 -9.72
C ARG A 567 -26.91 -23.33 -9.19
N ILE A 568 -27.68 -23.98 -8.34
CA ILE A 568 -28.85 -23.37 -7.71
C ILE A 568 -28.56 -23.15 -6.24
N PHE A 569 -28.65 -21.90 -5.82
CA PHE A 569 -28.58 -21.50 -4.42
C PHE A 569 -29.99 -21.42 -3.83
N ALA A 570 -30.16 -21.96 -2.63
CA ALA A 570 -31.37 -21.72 -1.85
C ALA A 570 -31.19 -20.42 -1.06
N LEU A 571 -32.12 -19.50 -1.21
CA LEU A 571 -32.08 -18.19 -0.56
C LEU A 571 -32.75 -18.26 0.83
N PRO A 572 -32.20 -17.57 1.83
CA PRO A 572 -32.85 -17.42 3.12
C PRO A 572 -34.11 -16.57 2.98
N ASN A 573 -35.13 -16.91 3.79
CA ASN A 573 -36.33 -16.09 3.88
C ASN A 573 -36.00 -14.76 4.57
N LEU A 574 -36.50 -13.67 4.01
CA LEU A 574 -36.45 -12.34 4.62
C LEU A 574 -37.70 -12.14 5.49
N ALA A 575 -37.52 -11.42 6.61
CA ALA A 575 -38.62 -10.99 7.45
C ALA A 575 -39.47 -9.91 6.74
N GLY A 576 -40.77 -9.92 6.94
CA GLY A 576 -41.71 -8.97 6.31
C GLY A 576 -41.95 -9.23 4.80
N TYR A 577 -42.50 -8.23 4.11
CA TYR A 577 -42.77 -8.27 2.66
C TYR A 577 -41.52 -7.89 1.87
N ARG A 578 -40.41 -8.66 2.01
CA ARG A 578 -39.14 -8.39 1.31
C ARG A 578 -38.81 -9.50 0.35
N LYS A 579 -38.24 -9.15 -0.81
CA LYS A 579 -37.70 -10.05 -1.80
C LYS A 579 -36.28 -9.74 -2.13
N TRP A 580 -35.56 -10.66 -2.73
CA TRP A 580 -34.22 -10.49 -3.22
C TRP A 580 -34.20 -9.91 -4.61
N LYS A 581 -33.61 -8.73 -4.82
CA LYS A 581 -33.37 -8.13 -6.14
C LYS A 581 -31.93 -8.38 -6.53
N LYS A 582 -31.69 -8.84 -7.77
CA LYS A 582 -30.34 -9.00 -8.31
C LYS A 582 -29.78 -7.62 -8.70
N VAL A 583 -28.61 -7.26 -8.15
CA VAL A 583 -27.98 -5.94 -8.38
C VAL A 583 -26.64 -6.05 -9.08
N ILE A 584 -25.88 -7.15 -8.89
CA ILE A 584 -24.61 -7.39 -9.57
C ILE A 584 -24.60 -8.83 -10.09
N ASP A 585 -24.11 -9.02 -11.33
CA ASP A 585 -23.86 -10.31 -11.95
C ASP A 585 -22.60 -10.21 -12.83
N THR A 586 -21.51 -10.86 -12.42
CA THR A 586 -20.22 -10.76 -13.13
C THR A 586 -20.24 -11.42 -14.51
N SER A 587 -21.27 -12.19 -14.85
CA SER A 587 -21.49 -12.75 -16.19
C SER A 587 -22.19 -11.79 -17.15
N ALA A 588 -22.79 -10.72 -16.64
CA ALA A 588 -23.52 -9.72 -17.43
C ALA A 588 -22.56 -8.72 -18.10
N VAL A 589 -21.98 -9.13 -19.21
CA VAL A 589 -20.92 -8.35 -19.91
C VAL A 589 -21.45 -7.03 -20.49
N LYS A 590 -22.68 -7.01 -20.98
CA LYS A 590 -23.28 -5.82 -21.64
C LYS A 590 -23.61 -4.69 -20.68
N GLU A 591 -23.88 -5.00 -19.42
CA GLU A 591 -24.30 -4.06 -18.37
C GLU A 591 -23.16 -3.77 -17.39
N ASN A 592 -21.91 -3.96 -17.80
CA ASN A 592 -20.75 -3.80 -16.95
C ASN A 592 -20.84 -4.54 -15.59
N GLY A 593 -21.69 -5.58 -15.51
CA GLY A 593 -21.91 -6.39 -14.31
C GLY A 593 -22.85 -5.76 -13.27
N PHE A 594 -23.22 -4.48 -13.37
CA PHE A 594 -24.20 -3.80 -12.51
C PHE A 594 -25.53 -3.68 -13.25
N LEU A 595 -26.60 -4.20 -12.65
CA LEU A 595 -27.91 -4.34 -13.27
C LEU A 595 -28.83 -3.20 -12.81
N GLU A 596 -28.80 -2.07 -13.51
CA GLU A 596 -29.58 -0.87 -13.13
C GLU A 596 -31.08 -1.05 -13.38
N GLN A 597 -31.45 -1.81 -14.40
CA GLN A 597 -32.84 -1.94 -14.89
C GLN A 597 -33.51 -3.27 -14.57
N GLU A 598 -32.82 -4.21 -13.91
CA GLU A 598 -33.40 -5.52 -13.63
C GLU A 598 -34.48 -5.40 -12.56
N GLN A 599 -35.72 -5.83 -12.92
CA GLN A 599 -36.88 -5.86 -12.02
C GLN A 599 -37.15 -7.26 -11.46
N GLU A 600 -36.34 -8.26 -11.86
CA GLU A 600 -36.57 -9.63 -11.44
C GLU A 600 -36.24 -9.80 -9.95
N THR A 601 -37.20 -10.29 -9.20
CA THR A 601 -37.05 -10.57 -7.78
C THR A 601 -37.12 -12.06 -7.50
N TYR A 602 -36.35 -12.50 -6.52
CA TYR A 602 -36.21 -13.90 -6.12
C TYR A 602 -36.70 -14.08 -4.68
N SER A 603 -37.31 -15.21 -4.36
CA SER A 603 -37.75 -15.49 -3.00
C SER A 603 -37.11 -16.74 -2.38
N LYS A 604 -36.91 -17.80 -3.18
CA LYS A 604 -36.49 -19.12 -2.66
C LYS A 604 -35.23 -19.68 -3.29
N LYS A 605 -35.01 -19.44 -4.57
CA LYS A 605 -33.90 -20.03 -5.33
C LYS A 605 -33.33 -19.04 -6.31
N LEU A 606 -32.00 -19.12 -6.49
CA LEU A 606 -31.23 -18.36 -7.47
C LEU A 606 -30.41 -19.33 -8.32
N LYS A 607 -30.53 -19.28 -9.63
CA LYS A 607 -29.64 -19.98 -10.56
C LYS A 607 -28.45 -19.07 -10.86
N VAL A 608 -27.24 -19.55 -10.63
CA VAL A 608 -25.98 -18.84 -10.89
C VAL A 608 -25.15 -19.58 -11.93
N THR A 609 -24.78 -18.89 -13.00
CA THR A 609 -23.99 -19.44 -14.10
C THR A 609 -22.56 -19.81 -13.65
N PRO A 610 -21.79 -20.60 -14.44
CA PRO A 610 -20.45 -21.02 -14.09
C PRO A 610 -19.50 -19.84 -13.86
N ARG A 611 -18.61 -19.98 -12.86
CA ARG A 611 -17.54 -19.02 -12.59
C ARG A 611 -18.01 -17.58 -12.42
N THR A 612 -19.11 -17.42 -11.67
CA THR A 612 -19.84 -16.15 -11.54
C THR A 612 -20.10 -15.83 -10.08
N ILE A 613 -20.02 -14.54 -9.75
CA ILE A 613 -20.54 -13.98 -8.51
C ILE A 613 -21.81 -13.21 -8.83
N VAL A 614 -22.88 -13.48 -8.07
CA VAL A 614 -24.13 -12.73 -8.10
C VAL A 614 -24.37 -12.09 -6.74
N VAL A 615 -24.74 -10.80 -6.74
CA VAL A 615 -25.11 -10.07 -5.52
C VAL A 615 -26.61 -9.74 -5.59
N LEU A 616 -27.30 -10.11 -4.51
CA LEU A 616 -28.69 -9.76 -4.30
C LEU A 616 -28.81 -8.78 -3.14
N MET A 617 -29.75 -7.86 -3.23
CA MET A 617 -30.11 -6.91 -2.19
C MET A 617 -31.58 -7.10 -1.80
N ALA A 618 -31.87 -7.07 -0.50
CA ALA A 618 -33.24 -7.13 -0.01
C ALA A 618 -33.99 -5.82 -0.34
N VAL A 619 -35.14 -5.94 -0.97
CA VAL A 619 -36.03 -4.81 -1.31
C VAL A 619 -37.42 -5.08 -0.77
N GLU A 620 -38.16 -4.03 -0.45
CA GLU A 620 -39.58 -4.15 -0.10
C GLU A 620 -40.40 -4.57 -1.32
N GLU A 621 -41.35 -5.46 -1.15
CA GLU A 621 -42.29 -5.80 -2.20
C GLU A 621 -43.32 -4.66 -2.31
N GLU A 622 -43.46 -4.05 -3.49
CA GLU A 622 -44.53 -3.08 -3.75
C GLU A 622 -45.86 -3.80 -3.49
N LYS A 623 -46.66 -3.31 -2.54
CA LYS A 623 -48.03 -3.73 -2.37
C LYS A 623 -48.74 -3.41 -3.69
N LYS A 624 -49.02 -4.42 -4.53
CA LYS A 624 -49.99 -4.23 -5.60
C LYS A 624 -51.28 -3.82 -4.93
N ASP A 625 -51.68 -2.57 -5.14
CA ASP A 625 -52.97 -2.08 -4.69
C ASP A 625 -54.05 -3.05 -5.14
N ALA A 626 -54.65 -3.74 -4.18
CA ALA A 626 -55.78 -4.65 -4.40
C ALA A 626 -57.08 -3.91 -4.76
N SER A 627 -56.98 -2.65 -5.17
CA SER A 627 -58.13 -1.76 -5.43
C SER A 627 -58.60 -1.68 -6.89
N VAL A 628 -58.07 -2.50 -7.81
CA VAL A 628 -58.50 -2.49 -9.23
C VAL A 628 -59.27 -3.77 -9.65
N ALA A 629 -59.62 -4.65 -8.71
CA ALA A 629 -60.40 -5.87 -9.03
C ALA A 629 -61.80 -5.85 -8.44
N ALA A 630 -62.41 -4.67 -8.22
CA ALA A 630 -63.80 -4.54 -7.81
C ALA A 630 -64.43 -3.28 -8.47
N LEU A 631 -64.64 -3.34 -9.77
CA LEU A 631 -65.65 -2.56 -10.52
C LEU A 631 -66.10 -3.37 -11.73
#